data_112783f1dc7c1111eeeea747464a546a
#
_entry.id   112783f1dc7c1111eeeea747464a546a
#
_cell.length_a   1.000
_cell.length_b   1.000
_cell.length_c   1.000
_cell.angle_alpha   90.00
_cell.angle_beta   90.00
_cell.angle_gamma   90.00
#
_symmetry.space_group_name_H-M   'P 1'
#
loop_
_entity.id
_entity.type
_entity.pdbx_description
1 polymer ?
#
loop_
_entity_poly.entity_id
_entity_poly.type
_entity_poly.pdbx_seq_one_letter_code
_entity_poly.pdbx_strand_id
1 'polypeptide(L)'
;MTAYILFAHGSSIESANQGVRDVAVELARRGKLEIVVAAFLEGGKPDLAGALESLAARASRVVVVPYFLTLGLHLQRDLPRLIQKVQAAHPGLAIEVTPPLDQHPAIIDALLGRLGEAS
;
A
#
# COMPACT_ATOMS: atom_id res chain seq x y z
N MET A 1 -7.10 -2.54 17.21
CA MET A 1 -5.91 -1.94 16.60
C MET A 1 -6.08 -1.87 15.09
N THR A 2 -5.64 -0.78 14.48
CA THR A 2 -5.64 -0.61 13.03
C THR A 2 -4.21 -0.71 12.51
N ALA A 3 -4.02 -1.48 11.45
CA ALA A 3 -2.74 -1.57 10.74
C ALA A 3 -2.90 -1.04 9.32
N TYR A 4 -1.80 -0.65 8.72
CA TYR A 4 -1.78 -0.02 7.40
C TYR A 4 -0.82 -0.76 6.49
N ILE A 5 -1.22 -0.93 5.23
CA ILE A 5 -0.37 -1.54 4.21
C ILE A 5 -0.14 -0.51 3.11
N LEU A 6 1.12 -0.19 2.86
CA LEU A 6 1.51 0.57 1.68
C LEU A 6 1.73 -0.44 0.55
N PHE A 7 0.80 -0.47 -0.40
CA PHE A 7 0.75 -1.48 -1.45
C PHE A 7 1.29 -0.92 -2.75
N ALA A 8 2.43 -1.43 -3.21
CA ALA A 8 3.12 -0.98 -4.41
C ALA A 8 3.17 -2.09 -5.47
N HIS A 9 3.51 -1.70 -6.70
CA HIS A 9 3.63 -2.65 -7.81
C HIS A 9 4.71 -3.70 -7.54
N GLY A 10 5.84 -3.27 -7.00
CA GLY A 10 7.00 -4.12 -6.81
C GLY A 10 7.92 -4.10 -8.03
N SER A 11 9.14 -4.56 -7.84
CA SER A 11 10.18 -4.57 -8.86
C SER A 11 11.12 -5.75 -8.64
N SER A 12 11.75 -6.20 -9.71
CA SER A 12 12.85 -7.16 -9.61
C SER A 12 14.13 -6.50 -9.07
N ILE A 13 14.15 -5.16 -9.03
CA ILE A 13 15.29 -4.40 -8.48
C ILE A 13 15.02 -4.15 -7.00
N GLU A 14 15.80 -4.80 -6.14
CA GLU A 14 15.57 -4.74 -4.69
C GLU A 14 15.67 -3.32 -4.11
N SER A 15 16.54 -2.47 -4.66
CA SER A 15 16.64 -1.09 -4.19
C SER A 15 15.34 -0.30 -4.40
N ALA A 16 14.57 -0.62 -5.45
CA ALA A 16 13.27 -0.01 -5.68
C ALA A 16 12.26 -0.45 -4.61
N ASN A 17 12.27 -1.72 -4.24
CA ASN A 17 11.40 -2.24 -3.18
C ASN A 17 11.80 -1.65 -1.83
N GLN A 18 13.09 -1.50 -1.58
CA GLN A 18 13.57 -0.87 -0.35
C GLN A 18 13.08 0.58 -0.25
N GLY A 19 13.04 1.30 -1.38
CA GLY A 19 12.50 2.65 -1.41
C GLY A 19 11.04 2.69 -0.94
N VAL A 20 10.24 1.71 -1.31
CA VAL A 20 8.85 1.60 -0.84
C VAL A 20 8.80 1.35 0.66
N ARG A 21 9.67 0.47 1.17
CA ARG A 21 9.75 0.21 2.62
C ARG A 21 10.14 1.46 3.39
N ASP A 22 11.06 2.26 2.84
CA ASP A 22 11.48 3.52 3.46
C ASP A 22 10.32 4.52 3.52
N VAL A 23 9.49 4.57 2.48
CA VAL A 23 8.29 5.40 2.47
C VAL A 23 7.31 4.92 3.55
N ALA A 24 7.15 3.61 3.72
CA ALA A 24 6.29 3.07 4.77
C ALA A 24 6.77 3.48 6.16
N VAL A 25 8.07 3.44 6.41
CA VAL A 25 8.66 3.88 7.68
C VAL A 25 8.38 5.37 7.93
N GLU A 26 8.58 6.20 6.91
CA GLU A 26 8.33 7.64 7.02
C GLU A 26 6.86 7.96 7.21
N LEU A 27 5.98 7.22 6.55
CA LEU A 27 4.54 7.35 6.72
C LEU A 27 4.13 7.04 8.16
N ALA A 28 4.67 5.97 8.73
CA ALA A 28 4.42 5.61 10.12
C ALA A 28 4.87 6.71 11.07
N ARG A 29 6.06 7.26 10.82
CA ARG A 29 6.62 8.32 11.67
C ARG A 29 5.77 9.59 11.63
N ARG A 30 5.47 10.09 10.42
CA ARG A 30 4.71 11.34 10.27
C ARG A 30 3.26 11.18 10.70
N GLY A 31 2.67 10.05 10.42
CA GLY A 31 1.27 9.78 10.77
C GLY A 31 1.09 9.32 12.21
N LYS A 32 2.19 9.07 12.93
CA LYS A 32 2.16 8.49 14.28
C LYS A 32 1.35 7.20 14.30
N LEU A 33 1.61 6.36 13.29
CA LEU A 33 0.93 5.08 13.10
C LEU A 33 1.78 3.96 13.67
N GLU A 34 1.16 3.04 14.39
CA GLU A 34 1.89 1.98 15.08
C GLU A 34 2.40 0.92 14.11
N ILE A 35 1.57 0.52 13.14
CA ILE A 35 1.92 -0.53 12.19
C ILE A 35 1.68 -0.04 10.77
N VAL A 36 2.75 0.11 10.00
CA VAL A 36 2.71 0.35 8.57
C VAL A 36 3.69 -0.61 7.92
N VAL A 37 3.20 -1.47 7.04
CA VAL A 37 4.05 -2.42 6.32
C VAL A 37 3.92 -2.20 4.82
N ALA A 38 5.00 -2.47 4.09
CA ALA A 38 4.96 -2.47 2.64
C ALA A 38 4.53 -3.84 2.14
N ALA A 39 3.74 -3.88 1.07
CA ALA A 39 3.41 -5.11 0.37
C ALA A 39 3.48 -4.85 -1.13
N PHE A 40 3.64 -5.91 -1.91
CA PHE A 40 3.94 -5.78 -3.32
C PHE A 40 2.99 -6.64 -4.16
N LEU A 41 2.64 -6.14 -5.34
CA LEU A 41 1.86 -6.88 -6.31
C LEU A 41 2.68 -8.05 -6.85
N GLU A 42 3.94 -7.78 -7.19
CA GLU A 42 4.89 -8.77 -7.68
C GLU A 42 6.33 -8.29 -7.45
N GLY A 43 7.31 -9.15 -7.63
CA GLY A 43 8.72 -8.77 -7.58
C GLY A 43 9.28 -8.47 -6.19
N GLY A 44 8.47 -8.47 -5.16
CA GLY A 44 8.89 -8.21 -3.79
C GLY A 44 8.04 -8.98 -2.79
N LYS A 45 8.52 -9.05 -1.55
CA LYS A 45 7.83 -9.73 -0.45
C LYS A 45 7.64 -8.79 0.74
N PRO A 46 6.53 -8.96 1.48
CA PRO A 46 5.43 -9.88 1.22
C PRO A 46 4.55 -9.40 0.06
N ASP A 47 3.78 -10.32 -0.54
CA ASP A 47 2.69 -9.91 -1.40
C ASP A 47 1.50 -9.43 -0.55
N LEU A 48 0.45 -8.89 -1.20
CA LEU A 48 -0.66 -8.32 -0.44
C LEU A 48 -1.39 -9.36 0.39
N ALA A 49 -1.63 -10.55 -0.16
CA ALA A 49 -2.30 -11.62 0.58
C ALA A 49 -1.49 -12.01 1.81
N GLY A 50 -0.18 -12.17 1.67
CA GLY A 50 0.70 -12.51 2.78
C GLY A 50 0.71 -11.46 3.88
N ALA A 51 0.73 -10.18 3.50
CA ALA A 51 0.69 -9.09 4.47
C ALA A 51 -0.65 -9.08 5.23
N LEU A 52 -1.76 -9.24 4.52
CA LEU A 52 -3.09 -9.28 5.15
C LEU A 52 -3.22 -10.45 6.12
N GLU A 53 -2.75 -11.64 5.72
CA GLU A 53 -2.79 -12.82 6.58
C GLU A 53 -1.96 -12.61 7.85
N SER A 54 -0.78 -12.04 7.71
CA SER A 54 0.09 -11.74 8.85
C SER A 54 -0.56 -10.75 9.82
N LEU A 55 -1.22 -9.72 9.30
CA LEU A 55 -1.83 -8.68 10.11
C LEU A 55 -3.17 -9.12 10.74
N ALA A 56 -3.84 -10.10 10.15
CA ALA A 56 -5.12 -10.60 10.65
C ALA A 56 -5.03 -11.12 12.08
N ALA A 57 -3.85 -11.62 12.48
CA ALA A 57 -3.62 -12.11 13.84
C ALA A 57 -3.40 -10.97 14.85
N ARG A 58 -3.15 -9.75 14.39
CA ARG A 58 -2.71 -8.63 15.23
C ARG A 58 -3.63 -7.43 15.20
N ALA A 59 -4.45 -7.29 14.17
CA ALA A 59 -5.26 -6.11 13.96
C ALA A 59 -6.71 -6.49 13.70
N SER A 60 -7.63 -5.64 14.11
CA SER A 60 -9.06 -5.80 13.81
C SER A 60 -9.47 -5.05 12.54
N ARG A 61 -8.63 -4.12 12.11
CA ARG A 61 -8.87 -3.30 10.92
C ARG A 61 -7.55 -3.10 10.18
N VAL A 62 -7.58 -3.27 8.86
CA VAL A 62 -6.43 -3.00 8.00
C VAL A 62 -6.86 -2.04 6.89
N VAL A 63 -6.08 -0.99 6.70
CA VAL A 63 -6.27 -0.03 5.61
C VAL A 63 -5.17 -0.27 4.59
N VAL A 64 -5.56 -0.59 3.37
CA VAL A 64 -4.63 -0.75 2.23
C VAL A 64 -4.58 0.56 1.46
N VAL A 65 -3.40 1.13 1.36
CA VAL A 65 -3.15 2.38 0.64
C VAL A 65 -2.39 2.04 -0.65
N PRO A 66 -3.05 2.12 -1.81
CA PRO A 66 -2.35 1.86 -3.07
C PRO A 66 -1.30 2.93 -3.36
N TYR A 67 -0.05 2.51 -3.48
CA TYR A 67 1.04 3.39 -3.85
C TYR A 67 1.22 3.33 -5.37
N PHE A 68 0.19 3.80 -6.06
CA PHE A 68 0.05 3.82 -7.51
C PHE A 68 -0.54 5.15 -7.91
N LEU A 69 -0.19 5.64 -9.09
CA LEU A 69 -0.90 6.80 -9.63
C LEU A 69 -2.32 6.41 -10.03
N THR A 70 -2.47 5.30 -10.74
CA THR A 70 -3.79 4.74 -11.07
C THR A 70 -3.74 3.23 -10.91
N LEU A 71 -4.91 2.62 -10.71
CA LEU A 71 -5.02 1.16 -10.74
C LEU A 71 -5.33 0.71 -12.16
N GLY A 72 -4.52 -0.22 -12.70
CA GLY A 72 -4.80 -0.83 -13.99
C GLY A 72 -6.09 -1.66 -13.96
N LEU A 73 -6.62 -1.94 -15.15
CA LEU A 73 -7.90 -2.63 -15.30
C LEU A 73 -7.94 -3.97 -14.56
N HIS A 74 -6.87 -4.76 -14.67
CA HIS A 74 -6.81 -6.06 -13.99
C HIS A 74 -6.83 -5.91 -12.48
N LEU A 75 -6.10 -4.95 -11.95
CA LEU A 75 -6.02 -4.74 -10.51
C LEU A 75 -7.33 -4.19 -9.94
N GLN A 76 -8.04 -3.35 -10.69
CA GLN A 76 -9.37 -2.88 -10.29
C GLN A 76 -10.34 -4.03 -10.09
N ARG A 77 -10.19 -5.10 -10.88
CA ARG A 77 -11.02 -6.30 -10.79
C ARG A 77 -10.52 -7.27 -9.73
N ASP A 78 -9.21 -7.51 -9.68
CA ASP A 78 -8.62 -8.56 -8.87
C ASP A 78 -8.47 -8.17 -7.41
N LEU A 79 -8.27 -6.88 -7.12
CA LEU A 79 -8.09 -6.41 -5.76
C LEU A 79 -9.33 -6.66 -4.88
N PRO A 80 -10.54 -6.30 -5.30
CA PRO A 80 -11.73 -6.61 -4.50
C PRO A 80 -11.90 -8.11 -4.25
N ARG A 81 -11.57 -8.95 -5.23
CA ARG A 81 -11.66 -10.41 -5.08
C ARG A 81 -10.71 -10.93 -4.03
N LEU A 82 -9.47 -10.44 -4.04
CA LEU A 82 -8.48 -10.80 -3.04
C LEU A 82 -8.93 -10.39 -1.63
N ILE A 83 -9.44 -9.17 -1.50
CA ILE A 83 -9.94 -8.66 -0.24
C ILE A 83 -11.09 -9.52 0.29
N GLN A 84 -12.06 -9.85 -0.56
CA GLN A 84 -13.19 -10.68 -0.18
C GLN A 84 -12.74 -12.08 0.29
N LYS A 85 -11.75 -12.65 -0.39
CA LYS A 85 -11.21 -13.95 -0.04
C LYS A 85 -10.57 -13.95 1.35
N VAL A 86 -9.80 -12.92 1.64
CA VAL A 86 -9.14 -12.78 2.96
C VAL A 86 -10.19 -12.53 4.05
N GLN A 87 -11.17 -11.68 3.81
CA GLN A 87 -12.24 -11.41 4.76
C GLN A 87 -13.08 -12.64 5.06
N ALA A 88 -13.32 -13.48 4.04
CA ALA A 88 -14.06 -14.73 4.25
C ALA A 88 -13.30 -15.68 5.19
N ALA A 89 -11.97 -15.70 5.10
CA ALA A 89 -11.14 -16.51 5.99
C ALA A 89 -10.97 -15.87 7.39
N HIS A 90 -11.17 -14.55 7.49
CA HIS A 90 -11.02 -13.79 8.75
C HIS A 90 -12.22 -12.88 8.95
N PRO A 91 -13.39 -13.44 9.36
CA PRO A 91 -14.64 -12.66 9.43
C PRO A 91 -14.61 -11.46 10.38
N GLY A 92 -13.73 -11.48 11.38
CA GLY A 92 -13.58 -10.36 12.30
C GLY A 92 -12.69 -9.24 11.81
N LEU A 93 -12.06 -9.41 10.65
CA LEU A 93 -11.14 -8.41 10.11
C LEU A 93 -11.87 -7.46 9.16
N ALA A 94 -11.81 -6.16 9.45
CA ALA A 94 -12.30 -5.13 8.54
C ALA A 94 -11.15 -4.69 7.64
N ILE A 95 -11.35 -4.73 6.32
CA ILE A 95 -10.35 -4.31 5.34
C ILE A 95 -10.93 -3.18 4.49
N GLU A 96 -10.21 -2.06 4.45
CA GLU A 96 -10.57 -0.90 3.65
C GLU A 96 -9.45 -0.61 2.66
N VAL A 97 -9.79 -0.24 1.43
CA VAL A 97 -8.82 0.16 0.41
C VAL A 97 -9.09 1.61 0.07
N THR A 98 -8.07 2.47 0.19
CA THR A 98 -8.20 3.87 -0.19
C THR A 98 -8.07 4.01 -1.71
N PRO A 99 -8.51 5.16 -2.28
CA PRO A 99 -8.21 5.44 -3.68
C PRO A 99 -6.69 5.52 -3.91
N PRO A 100 -6.23 5.30 -5.15
CA PRO A 100 -4.83 5.53 -5.51
C PRO A 100 -4.50 7.02 -5.45
N LEU A 101 -3.23 7.37 -5.69
CA LEU A 101 -2.76 8.76 -5.60
C LEU A 101 -3.38 9.66 -6.67
N ASP A 102 -3.48 9.15 -7.89
CA ASP A 102 -4.18 9.78 -9.03
C ASP A 102 -3.84 11.27 -9.15
N GLN A 103 -4.84 12.13 -9.06
CA GLN A 103 -4.68 13.59 -9.18
C GLN A 103 -4.66 14.30 -7.82
N HIS A 104 -4.27 13.60 -6.77
CA HIS A 104 -4.19 14.19 -5.44
C HIS A 104 -3.37 15.50 -5.50
N PRO A 105 -3.83 16.59 -4.88
CA PRO A 105 -3.10 17.87 -4.95
C PRO A 105 -1.63 17.79 -4.53
N ALA A 106 -1.29 16.93 -3.59
CA ALA A 106 0.09 16.75 -3.17
C ALA A 106 0.98 16.16 -4.27
N ILE A 107 0.40 15.39 -5.21
CA ILE A 107 1.14 14.88 -6.37
C ILE A 107 1.53 16.02 -7.30
N ILE A 108 0.63 16.97 -7.50
CA ILE A 108 0.93 18.17 -8.32
C ILE A 108 2.07 18.95 -7.68
N ASP A 109 2.03 19.13 -6.37
CA ASP A 109 3.10 19.82 -5.65
C ASP A 109 4.43 19.09 -5.79
N ALA A 110 4.43 17.76 -5.72
CA ALA A 110 5.62 16.95 -5.90
C ALA A 110 6.19 17.11 -7.32
N LEU A 111 5.33 17.12 -8.33
CA LEU A 111 5.75 17.33 -9.73
C LEU A 111 6.37 18.70 -9.91
N LEU A 112 5.76 19.75 -9.33
CA LEU A 112 6.31 21.10 -9.38
C LEU A 112 7.69 21.15 -8.73
N GLY A 113 7.86 20.45 -7.60
CA GLY A 113 9.15 20.36 -6.94
C GLY A 113 10.22 19.74 -7.83
N ARG A 114 9.88 18.67 -8.55
CA ARG A 114 10.82 18.03 -9.50
C ARG A 114 11.17 18.95 -10.66
N LEU A 115 10.20 19.70 -11.19
CA LEU A 115 10.44 20.66 -12.25
C LEU A 115 11.45 21.74 -11.80
N GLY A 116 11.34 22.20 -10.56
CA GLY A 116 12.28 23.15 -10.00
C GLY A 116 13.71 22.63 -9.93
N GLU A 117 13.88 21.31 -9.76
CA GLU A 117 15.19 20.67 -9.71
C GLU A 117 15.89 20.67 -11.08
N ALA A 118 15.15 20.79 -12.18
CA ALA A 118 15.69 20.77 -13.54
C ALA A 118 16.23 22.11 -14.01
N SER A 119 16.05 23.17 -13.25
CA SER A 119 16.45 24.52 -13.64
C SER A 119 17.98 24.76 -13.56
#